data_ede06477b0dc2edd16e1510d620d9045
#
_entry.id   ede06477b0dc2edd16e1510d620d9045
#
_cell.length_a   1.000
_cell.length_b   1.000
_cell.length_c   1.000
_cell.angle_alpha   90.00
_cell.angle_beta   90.00
_cell.angle_gamma   90.00
#
_symmetry.space_group_name_H-M   'P 1'
#
loop_
_entity.id
_entity.type
_entity.pdbx_description
1 polymer ?
#
loop_
_entity_poly.entity_id
_entity_poly.type
_entity_poly.pdbx_seq_one_letter_code
_entity_poly.pdbx_strand_id
1 'polypeptide(L)'
;IPAVIGLGEALKEEYDGKVAIVDGVDGKVYIDPDEETMASMQKKQKKDQEQKELLNQLKGKENVTKSGQKVNVYANIGNLADVGAVLKNDAGGIGLFRSEFLYLESDTYPTEEQQFAVYKKVAETMARKSQLSVL
;
A
#
# COMPACT_ATOMS: atom_id res chain seq x y z
N ILE A 1 5.13 -2.09 -2.13
CA ILE A 1 6.56 -2.41 -1.92
C ILE A 1 6.64 -3.91 -1.65
N PRO A 2 7.45 -4.70 -2.39
CA PRO A 2 7.66 -6.11 -2.08
C PRO A 2 8.34 -6.25 -0.72
N ALA A 3 7.89 -7.21 0.08
CA ALA A 3 8.46 -7.51 1.40
C ALA A 3 8.43 -9.00 1.67
N VAL A 4 9.46 -9.48 2.36
CA VAL A 4 9.56 -10.84 2.89
C VAL A 4 9.90 -10.71 4.37
N ILE A 5 9.18 -11.43 5.22
CA ILE A 5 9.38 -11.43 6.67
C ILE A 5 9.83 -12.82 7.14
N GLY A 6 10.36 -12.89 8.36
CA GLY A 6 10.74 -14.16 8.97
C GLY A 6 12.08 -14.72 8.51
N LEU A 7 12.95 -13.91 7.89
CA LEU A 7 14.29 -14.35 7.47
C LEU A 7 15.21 -14.66 8.66
N GLY A 8 15.02 -13.95 9.79
CA GLY A 8 15.80 -14.16 11.01
C GLY A 8 17.32 -14.22 10.75
N GLU A 9 17.98 -15.24 11.26
CA GLU A 9 19.42 -15.46 11.14
C GLU A 9 19.90 -15.80 9.72
N ALA A 10 18.97 -16.04 8.77
CA ALA A 10 19.33 -16.22 7.37
C ALA A 10 19.80 -14.91 6.71
N LEU A 11 19.46 -13.76 7.28
CA LEU A 11 19.95 -12.45 6.84
C LEU A 11 21.24 -12.12 7.61
N LYS A 12 22.38 -12.20 6.91
CA LYS A 12 23.71 -12.04 7.50
C LYS A 12 24.33 -10.70 7.11
N GLU A 13 25.21 -10.17 7.97
CA GLU A 13 25.98 -8.94 7.70
C GLU A 13 26.86 -9.05 6.45
N GLU A 14 27.37 -10.25 6.12
CA GLU A 14 28.18 -10.51 4.92
C GLU A 14 27.44 -10.21 3.59
N TYR A 15 26.13 -10.01 3.65
CA TYR A 15 25.30 -9.64 2.47
C TYR A 15 25.21 -8.14 2.24
N ASP A 16 25.77 -7.34 3.14
CA ASP A 16 25.79 -5.90 2.97
C ASP A 16 26.50 -5.49 1.68
N GLY A 17 25.91 -4.55 0.95
CA GLY A 17 26.41 -4.10 -0.36
C GLY A 17 26.21 -5.09 -1.54
N LYS A 18 25.67 -6.30 -1.32
CA LYS A 18 25.34 -7.22 -2.39
C LYS A 18 24.03 -6.89 -3.08
N VAL A 19 23.93 -7.31 -4.34
CA VAL A 19 22.65 -7.23 -5.06
C VAL A 19 21.68 -8.24 -4.49
N ALA A 20 20.44 -7.81 -4.23
CA ALA A 20 19.38 -8.66 -3.73
C ALA A 20 18.10 -8.52 -4.56
N ILE A 21 17.41 -9.65 -4.75
CA ILE A 21 16.06 -9.68 -5.31
C ILE A 21 15.10 -10.07 -4.18
N VAL A 22 14.07 -9.26 -3.96
CA VAL A 22 13.01 -9.53 -2.99
C VAL A 22 11.72 -9.88 -3.74
N ASP A 23 11.35 -11.15 -3.72
CA ASP A 23 10.10 -11.66 -4.28
C ASP A 23 9.06 -11.80 -3.17
N GLY A 24 8.28 -10.75 -2.97
CA GLY A 24 7.22 -10.72 -1.95
C GLY A 24 5.99 -11.58 -2.29
N VAL A 25 5.88 -12.08 -3.51
CA VAL A 25 4.78 -12.97 -3.94
C VAL A 25 5.08 -14.41 -3.51
N ASP A 26 6.31 -14.89 -3.82
CA ASP A 26 6.71 -16.25 -3.50
C ASP A 26 7.42 -16.34 -2.13
N GLY A 27 7.60 -15.21 -1.43
CA GLY A 27 8.25 -15.14 -0.12
C GLY A 27 9.75 -15.51 -0.19
N LYS A 28 10.44 -15.15 -1.27
CA LYS A 28 11.83 -15.51 -1.51
C LYS A 28 12.73 -14.29 -1.59
N VAL A 29 13.94 -14.44 -1.07
CA VAL A 29 15.02 -13.46 -1.23
C VAL A 29 16.20 -14.17 -1.87
N TYR A 30 16.76 -13.60 -2.92
CA TYR A 30 17.95 -14.06 -3.60
C TYR A 30 19.05 -13.04 -3.35
N ILE A 31 20.16 -13.49 -2.78
CA ILE A 31 21.35 -12.66 -2.53
C ILE A 31 22.38 -13.03 -3.58
N ASP A 32 22.97 -12.02 -4.22
CA ASP A 32 23.97 -12.16 -5.27
C ASP A 32 23.55 -13.16 -6.37
N PRO A 33 22.34 -12.93 -6.96
CA PRO A 33 21.76 -13.88 -7.92
C PRO A 33 22.64 -13.97 -9.17
N ASP A 34 22.73 -15.19 -9.73
CA ASP A 34 23.35 -15.40 -11.03
C ASP A 34 22.57 -14.74 -12.18
N GLU A 35 23.18 -14.71 -13.35
CA GLU A 35 22.59 -14.05 -14.53
C GLU A 35 21.26 -14.70 -14.96
N GLU A 36 21.13 -16.03 -14.82
CA GLU A 36 19.92 -16.75 -15.18
C GLU A 36 18.77 -16.41 -14.24
N THR A 37 19.04 -16.41 -12.93
CA THR A 37 18.06 -16.00 -11.90
C THR A 37 17.67 -14.53 -12.08
N MET A 38 18.64 -13.65 -12.34
CA MET A 38 18.38 -12.24 -12.60
C MET A 38 17.45 -12.05 -13.80
N ALA A 39 17.75 -12.68 -14.93
CA ALA A 39 16.92 -12.59 -16.15
C ALA A 39 15.52 -13.16 -15.94
N SER A 40 15.38 -14.27 -15.22
CA SER A 40 14.10 -14.88 -14.88
C SER A 40 13.25 -13.96 -14.03
N MET A 41 13.83 -13.34 -12.98
CA MET A 41 13.14 -12.44 -12.06
C MET A 41 12.80 -11.11 -12.73
N GLN A 42 13.62 -10.58 -13.62
CA GLN A 42 13.31 -9.41 -14.44
C GLN A 42 12.10 -9.67 -15.35
N LYS A 43 12.02 -10.86 -15.95
CA LYS A 43 10.86 -11.25 -16.77
C LYS A 43 9.59 -11.34 -15.92
N LYS A 44 9.68 -11.90 -14.71
CA LYS A 44 8.57 -11.94 -13.75
C LYS A 44 8.12 -10.52 -13.38
N GLN A 45 9.05 -9.65 -13.00
CA GLN A 45 8.79 -8.25 -12.66
C GLN A 45 8.07 -7.51 -13.79
N LYS A 46 8.52 -7.69 -15.04
CA LYS A 46 7.87 -7.08 -16.21
C LYS A 46 6.42 -7.55 -16.37
N LYS A 47 6.17 -8.85 -16.22
CA LYS A 47 4.82 -9.41 -16.27
C LYS A 47 3.92 -8.85 -15.17
N ASP A 48 4.43 -8.73 -13.95
CA ASP A 48 3.70 -8.14 -12.83
C ASP A 48 3.38 -6.66 -13.07
N GLN A 49 4.32 -5.93 -13.69
CA GLN A 49 4.12 -4.54 -14.08
C GLN A 49 3.03 -4.40 -15.17
N GLU A 50 3.06 -5.23 -16.20
CA GLU A 50 2.03 -5.26 -17.24
C GLU A 50 0.65 -5.56 -16.65
N GLN A 51 0.57 -6.49 -15.70
CA GLN A 51 -0.68 -6.79 -14.99
C GLN A 51 -1.17 -5.61 -14.15
N LYS A 52 -0.27 -4.90 -13.47
CA LYS A 52 -0.59 -3.67 -12.75
C LYS A 52 -1.15 -2.57 -13.67
N GLU A 53 -0.56 -2.41 -14.84
CA GLU A 53 -1.02 -1.43 -15.83
C GLU A 53 -2.40 -1.79 -16.37
N LEU A 54 -2.66 -3.08 -16.60
CA LEU A 54 -3.98 -3.56 -16.98
C LEU A 54 -5.04 -3.25 -15.91
N LEU A 55 -4.71 -3.49 -14.63
CA LEU A 55 -5.59 -3.16 -13.50
C LEU A 55 -5.83 -1.64 -13.38
N ASN A 56 -4.85 -0.80 -13.72
CA ASN A 56 -5.03 0.65 -13.74
C ASN A 56 -6.09 1.12 -14.75
N GLN A 57 -6.36 0.35 -15.80
CA GLN A 57 -7.43 0.65 -16.77
C GLN A 57 -8.85 0.48 -16.19
N LEU A 58 -8.95 -0.14 -15.02
CA LEU A 58 -10.23 -0.28 -14.29
C LEU A 58 -10.58 0.97 -13.47
N LYS A 59 -9.66 1.91 -13.29
CA LYS A 59 -9.93 3.17 -12.60
C LYS A 59 -11.03 3.96 -13.29
N GLY A 60 -11.92 4.56 -12.50
CA GLY A 60 -13.08 5.29 -13.00
C GLY A 60 -14.24 4.41 -13.47
N LYS A 61 -14.10 3.09 -13.45
CA LYS A 61 -15.19 2.17 -13.76
C LYS A 61 -15.98 1.83 -12.50
N GLU A 62 -17.26 1.57 -12.66
CA GLU A 62 -18.10 1.10 -11.55
C GLU A 62 -17.63 -0.26 -11.04
N ASN A 63 -17.57 -0.40 -9.71
CA ASN A 63 -17.30 -1.67 -9.07
C ASN A 63 -18.59 -2.48 -9.00
N VAL A 64 -18.70 -3.47 -9.87
CA VAL A 64 -19.87 -4.36 -9.93
C VAL A 64 -19.43 -5.82 -9.91
N THR A 65 -20.24 -6.67 -9.29
CA THR A 65 -20.05 -8.12 -9.33
C THR A 65 -20.41 -8.66 -10.73
N LYS A 66 -20.09 -9.92 -11.01
CA LYS A 66 -20.51 -10.59 -12.24
C LYS A 66 -22.02 -10.64 -12.40
N SER A 67 -22.78 -10.59 -11.31
CA SER A 67 -24.25 -10.53 -11.29
C SER A 67 -24.82 -9.12 -11.46
N GLY A 68 -23.98 -8.10 -11.62
CA GLY A 68 -24.39 -6.71 -11.79
C GLY A 68 -24.65 -5.96 -10.47
N GLN A 69 -24.40 -6.57 -9.32
CA GLN A 69 -24.54 -5.88 -8.02
C GLN A 69 -23.41 -4.87 -7.82
N LYS A 70 -23.76 -3.64 -7.50
CA LYS A 70 -22.81 -2.57 -7.18
C LYS A 70 -22.15 -2.82 -5.83
N VAL A 71 -20.83 -2.67 -5.78
CA VAL A 71 -20.01 -2.84 -4.57
C VAL A 71 -19.22 -1.57 -4.33
N ASN A 72 -19.26 -1.07 -3.10
CA ASN A 72 -18.43 0.07 -2.70
C ASN A 72 -17.05 -0.44 -2.24
N VAL A 73 -15.99 0.14 -2.79
CA VAL A 73 -14.61 -0.19 -2.45
C VAL A 73 -13.98 1.03 -1.79
N TYR A 74 -13.62 0.88 -0.51
CA TYR A 74 -13.02 1.93 0.30
C TYR A 74 -11.59 1.59 0.68
N ALA A 75 -10.76 2.62 0.87
CA ALA A 75 -9.39 2.47 1.29
C ALA A 75 -9.26 2.42 2.82
N ASN A 76 -8.22 1.74 3.31
CA ASN A 76 -7.72 1.88 4.66
C ASN A 76 -6.51 2.82 4.62
N ILE A 77 -6.43 3.76 5.55
CA ILE A 77 -5.30 4.68 5.70
C ILE A 77 -4.76 4.67 7.12
N GLY A 78 -3.47 5.00 7.28
CA GLY A 78 -2.82 5.17 8.58
C GLY A 78 -2.45 6.63 8.86
N ASN A 79 -2.22 7.43 7.82
CA ASN A 79 -1.83 8.82 7.96
C ASN A 79 -2.34 9.69 6.80
N LEU A 80 -2.08 11.00 6.89
CA LEU A 80 -2.52 11.97 5.88
C LEU A 80 -1.85 11.75 4.51
N ALA A 81 -0.61 11.23 4.47
CA ALA A 81 0.10 11.00 3.22
C ALA A 81 -0.56 9.92 2.35
N ASP A 82 -1.27 8.96 2.98
CA ASP A 82 -1.98 7.90 2.27
C ASP A 82 -3.16 8.43 1.43
N VAL A 83 -3.72 9.59 1.77
CA VAL A 83 -4.87 10.19 1.06
C VAL A 83 -4.56 10.42 -0.42
N GLY A 84 -3.32 10.81 -0.73
CA GLY A 84 -2.88 10.95 -2.12
C GLY A 84 -2.99 9.64 -2.91
N ALA A 85 -2.63 8.51 -2.29
CA ALA A 85 -2.76 7.19 -2.90
C ALA A 85 -4.24 6.77 -3.04
N VAL A 86 -5.09 7.10 -2.08
CA VAL A 86 -6.54 6.87 -2.15
C VAL A 86 -7.15 7.53 -3.38
N LEU A 87 -6.85 8.82 -3.59
CA LEU A 87 -7.33 9.58 -4.73
C LEU A 87 -6.76 9.06 -6.05
N LYS A 88 -5.46 8.78 -6.09
CA LYS A 88 -4.76 8.24 -7.27
C LYS A 88 -5.31 6.90 -7.70
N ASN A 89 -5.77 6.06 -6.78
CA ASN A 89 -6.33 4.74 -7.07
C ASN A 89 -7.85 4.73 -7.18
N ASP A 90 -8.48 5.89 -7.16
CA ASP A 90 -9.93 6.07 -7.35
C ASP A 90 -10.79 5.23 -6.37
N ALA A 91 -10.35 5.14 -5.12
CA ALA A 91 -11.17 4.53 -4.08
C ALA A 91 -12.45 5.36 -3.85
N GLY A 92 -13.56 4.69 -3.56
CA GLY A 92 -14.86 5.34 -3.32
C GLY A 92 -14.92 6.21 -2.07
N GLY A 93 -13.91 6.08 -1.19
CA GLY A 93 -13.80 6.82 0.06
C GLY A 93 -12.76 6.16 0.98
N ILE A 94 -12.75 6.57 2.23
CA ILE A 94 -11.95 5.95 3.30
C ILE A 94 -12.89 5.15 4.19
N GLY A 95 -12.74 3.84 4.21
CA GLY A 95 -13.52 2.93 5.05
C GLY A 95 -12.96 2.80 6.46
N LEU A 96 -11.66 3.02 6.61
CA LEU A 96 -10.99 2.95 7.90
C LEU A 96 -9.79 3.91 7.93
N PHE A 97 -9.77 4.79 8.94
CA PHE A 97 -8.58 5.53 9.33
C PHE A 97 -8.03 4.94 10.63
N ARG A 98 -6.85 4.35 10.56
CA ARG A 98 -6.15 3.77 11.70
C ARG A 98 -5.48 4.87 12.49
N SER A 99 -6.18 5.42 13.47
CA SER A 99 -5.73 6.57 14.26
C SER A 99 -4.55 6.25 15.19
N GLU A 100 -4.27 4.98 15.46
CA GLU A 100 -3.11 4.56 16.24
C GLU A 100 -1.78 5.02 15.67
N PHE A 101 -1.68 5.24 14.37
CA PHE A 101 -0.47 5.78 13.74
C PHE A 101 -0.14 7.20 14.18
N LEU A 102 -1.14 8.02 14.56
CA LEU A 102 -0.92 9.36 15.13
C LEU A 102 -0.18 9.30 16.47
N TYR A 103 -0.40 8.21 17.22
CA TYR A 103 0.26 7.96 18.49
C TYR A 103 1.67 7.39 18.29
N LEU A 104 1.87 6.55 17.28
CA LEU A 104 3.17 5.91 17.00
C LEU A 104 4.17 6.89 16.38
N GLU A 105 3.71 7.94 15.73
CA GLU A 105 4.56 8.97 15.10
C GLU A 105 4.96 10.10 16.08
N SER A 106 4.52 10.03 17.34
CA SER A 106 4.75 11.08 18.34
C SER A 106 5.39 10.49 19.60
N ASP A 107 6.34 11.21 20.20
CA ASP A 107 6.95 10.86 21.49
C ASP A 107 5.99 11.06 22.67
N THR A 108 4.91 11.80 22.46
CA THR A 108 3.86 12.08 23.46
C THR A 108 2.48 11.80 22.85
N TYR A 109 1.49 11.61 23.70
CA TYR A 109 0.10 11.47 23.22
C TYR A 109 -0.33 12.72 22.45
N PRO A 110 -0.87 12.55 21.22
CA PRO A 110 -1.34 13.68 20.42
C PRO A 110 -2.49 14.38 21.15
N THR A 111 -2.48 15.73 21.13
CA THR A 111 -3.55 16.53 21.71
C THR A 111 -4.82 16.43 20.87
N GLU A 112 -5.95 16.85 21.44
CA GLU A 112 -7.22 16.92 20.72
C GLU A 112 -7.10 17.80 19.46
N GLU A 113 -6.43 18.94 19.57
CA GLU A 113 -6.22 19.87 18.45
C GLU A 113 -5.39 19.24 17.33
N GLN A 114 -4.35 18.47 17.68
CA GLN A 114 -3.54 17.76 16.69
C GLN A 114 -4.34 16.67 15.98
N GLN A 115 -5.10 15.89 16.71
CA GLN A 115 -5.99 14.88 16.12
C GLN A 115 -7.06 15.54 15.24
N PHE A 116 -7.70 16.60 15.73
CA PHE A 116 -8.71 17.37 14.99
C PHE A 116 -8.14 17.90 13.67
N ALA A 117 -6.93 18.49 13.69
CA ALA A 117 -6.28 19.02 12.49
C ALA A 117 -6.10 17.95 11.41
N VAL A 118 -5.69 16.75 11.80
CA VAL A 118 -5.51 15.62 10.87
C VAL A 118 -6.85 15.14 10.33
N TYR A 119 -7.83 14.89 11.19
CA TYR A 119 -9.15 14.42 10.76
C TYR A 119 -9.87 15.42 9.86
N LYS A 120 -9.81 16.72 10.23
CA LYS A 120 -10.33 17.80 9.41
C LYS A 120 -9.69 17.81 8.03
N LYS A 121 -8.37 17.73 7.95
CA LYS A 121 -7.65 17.73 6.68
C LYS A 121 -8.00 16.53 5.80
N VAL A 122 -8.13 15.35 6.38
CA VAL A 122 -8.58 14.15 5.67
C VAL A 122 -10.01 14.34 5.16
N ALA A 123 -10.93 14.79 6.02
CA ALA A 123 -12.33 15.02 5.66
C ALA A 123 -12.48 16.05 4.55
N GLU A 124 -11.80 17.21 4.64
CA GLU A 124 -11.81 18.25 3.61
C GLU A 124 -11.25 17.76 2.27
N THR A 125 -10.16 16.97 2.31
CA THR A 125 -9.54 16.42 1.10
C THR A 125 -10.46 15.40 0.43
N MET A 126 -11.19 14.63 1.23
CA MET A 126 -12.12 13.59 0.76
C MET A 126 -13.56 14.08 0.57
N ALA A 127 -13.86 15.37 0.78
CA ALA A 127 -15.24 15.92 0.78
C ALA A 127 -16.05 15.60 -0.50
N ARG A 128 -15.40 15.27 -1.59
CA ARG A 128 -16.04 14.85 -2.86
C ARG A 128 -16.28 13.33 -2.94
N LYS A 129 -15.79 12.57 -1.99
CA LYS A 129 -15.90 11.11 -1.89
C LYS A 129 -16.71 10.75 -0.64
N SER A 130 -17.68 9.88 -0.75
CA SER A 130 -18.88 9.85 0.09
C SER A 130 -18.75 9.18 1.47
N GLN A 131 -17.61 8.68 1.93
CA GLN A 131 -17.53 8.10 3.30
C GLN A 131 -16.14 8.21 3.94
N LEU A 132 -16.14 8.48 5.25
CA LEU A 132 -15.00 8.41 6.15
C LEU A 132 -15.45 7.73 7.45
N SER A 133 -14.83 6.62 7.81
CA SER A 133 -14.93 6.02 9.16
C SER A 133 -13.59 6.15 9.87
N VAL A 134 -13.62 6.52 11.15
CA VAL A 134 -12.46 6.62 12.03
C VAL A 134 -12.64 5.63 13.17
N LEU A 135 -11.61 4.84 13.47
CA LEU A 135 -11.51 3.97 14.64
C LEU A 135 -10.39 4.46 15.52
#